data_1550ec1a82b3a9101eee1bd03a0441d3
#
_entry.id   1550ec1a82b3a9101eee1bd03a0441d3
#
_cell.length_a   1.000
_cell.length_b   1.000
_cell.length_c   1.000
_cell.angle_alpha   90.00
_cell.angle_beta   90.00
_cell.angle_gamma   90.00
#
_symmetry.space_group_name_H-M   'P 1'
#
loop_
_entity.id
_entity.type
_entity.pdbx_description
1 polymer ?
#
loop_
_entity_poly.entity_id
_entity_poly.type
_entity_poly.pdbx_seq_one_letter_code
_entity_poly.pdbx_strand_id
1 'polypeptide(L)'
;VREDLGVIEEAAWRAADTVRRLQRFALTRMDEKPTPVDLNRLIDDAVTLTRPRWKDEAEARGLRVEVVTDLEETPAVLGDPADLREMMTNLILNALDAMPNGGRLHFSTRRRPHAVELVVTDTGVGMPEEVRRRVFEPFFTTRSPQRAGLGLSVVHGIVARHRGSIEIESQEGRGTTVRISLPTAAAGTAAVPSAPPRGQTPAGAATILVVEDEDHLRQMLVDILTKAGHTVEGAQDGLDGLARFQGGRFDLVITDLSMPECSGLEVARGVKRISPGTPVVLITGWGDLLDPLRIEEAGVDLMIVKPYRVDRVLTVVGDALKLGRPHGP
;
A
#
# COMPACT_ATOMS: atom_id res chain seq x y z
N VAL A 1 -31.42 -17.99 -25.16
CA VAL A 1 -31.51 -18.56 -23.79
C VAL A 1 -30.22 -19.27 -23.35
N ARG A 2 -29.65 -20.26 -24.15
CA ARG A 2 -28.38 -20.91 -23.77
C ARG A 2 -27.18 -19.99 -23.91
N GLU A 3 -27.10 -19.14 -24.93
CA GLU A 3 -26.06 -18.13 -25.10
C GLU A 3 -26.15 -17.06 -23.99
N ASP A 4 -27.36 -16.63 -23.62
CA ASP A 4 -27.60 -15.63 -22.57
C ASP A 4 -27.18 -16.16 -21.20
N LEU A 5 -27.40 -17.47 -20.92
CA LEU A 5 -26.94 -18.11 -19.68
C LEU A 5 -25.42 -18.17 -19.60
N GLY A 6 -24.72 -18.44 -20.72
CA GLY A 6 -23.26 -18.42 -20.77
C GLY A 6 -22.67 -17.04 -20.49
N VAL A 7 -23.29 -15.97 -20.98
CA VAL A 7 -22.86 -14.58 -20.72
C VAL A 7 -23.07 -14.23 -19.25
N ILE A 8 -24.19 -14.64 -18.65
CA ILE A 8 -24.49 -14.41 -17.22
C ILE A 8 -23.51 -15.18 -16.33
N GLU A 9 -23.24 -16.45 -16.67
CA GLU A 9 -22.28 -17.27 -15.93
C GLU A 9 -20.86 -16.67 -15.98
N GLU A 10 -20.40 -16.25 -17.15
CA GLU A 10 -19.11 -15.59 -17.31
C GLU A 10 -19.03 -14.25 -16.56
N ALA A 11 -20.11 -13.45 -16.59
CA ALA A 11 -20.20 -12.21 -15.82
C ALA A 11 -20.17 -12.46 -14.32
N ALA A 12 -20.86 -13.51 -13.83
CA ALA A 12 -20.87 -13.90 -12.42
C ALA A 12 -19.47 -14.38 -11.96
N TRP A 13 -18.78 -15.18 -12.78
CA TRP A 13 -17.41 -15.59 -12.50
C TRP A 13 -16.43 -14.42 -12.45
N ARG A 14 -16.56 -13.46 -13.37
CA ARG A 14 -15.75 -12.22 -13.38
C ARG A 14 -16.02 -11.35 -12.13
N ALA A 15 -17.29 -11.21 -11.76
CA ALA A 15 -17.66 -10.48 -10.54
C ALA A 15 -17.08 -11.18 -9.29
N ALA A 16 -17.19 -12.50 -9.19
CA ALA A 16 -16.63 -13.28 -8.09
C ALA A 16 -15.10 -13.21 -8.04
N ASP A 17 -14.40 -13.16 -9.19
CA ASP A 17 -12.95 -12.98 -9.25
C ASP A 17 -12.55 -11.57 -8.80
N THR A 18 -13.28 -10.55 -9.22
CA THR A 18 -13.08 -9.17 -8.78
C THR A 18 -13.29 -9.02 -7.27
N VAL A 19 -14.36 -9.61 -6.73
CA VAL A 19 -14.64 -9.62 -5.28
C VAL A 19 -13.54 -10.38 -4.52
N ARG A 20 -13.06 -11.51 -5.02
CA ARG A 20 -11.94 -12.25 -4.42
C ARG A 20 -10.64 -11.44 -4.44
N ARG A 21 -10.36 -10.69 -5.50
CA ARG A 21 -9.20 -9.78 -5.57
C ARG A 21 -9.35 -8.61 -4.60
N LEU A 22 -10.54 -8.02 -4.49
CA LEU A 22 -10.86 -7.01 -3.50
C LEU A 22 -10.72 -7.54 -2.07
N GLN A 23 -11.22 -8.73 -1.79
CA GLN A 23 -11.07 -9.39 -0.48
C GLN A 23 -9.60 -9.67 -0.15
N ARG A 24 -8.78 -10.12 -1.11
CA ARG A 24 -7.33 -10.28 -0.90
C ARG A 24 -6.62 -8.96 -0.68
N PHE A 25 -7.06 -7.89 -1.34
CA PHE A 25 -6.57 -6.54 -1.10
C PHE A 25 -6.99 -6.01 0.28
N ALA A 26 -8.23 -6.28 0.71
CA ALA A 26 -8.80 -5.82 1.98
C ALA A 26 -8.47 -6.75 3.17
N LEU A 27 -8.41 -8.08 2.94
CA LEU A 27 -8.03 -9.05 3.95
C LEU A 27 -6.50 -9.18 3.96
N THR A 28 -5.87 -8.31 4.73
CA THR A 28 -4.50 -8.54 5.20
C THR A 28 -4.47 -9.92 5.85
N ARG A 29 -3.79 -10.90 5.25
CA ARG A 29 -3.44 -12.14 5.93
C ARG A 29 -2.51 -11.78 7.08
N MET A 30 -3.08 -11.58 8.28
CA MET A 30 -2.37 -11.09 9.45
C MET A 30 -1.59 -12.17 10.21
N ASP A 31 -1.60 -13.43 9.75
CA ASP A 31 -1.17 -14.58 10.59
C ASP A 31 0.07 -15.33 10.10
N GLU A 32 0.62 -15.07 8.93
CA GLU A 32 1.86 -15.75 8.52
C GLU A 32 3.09 -14.92 8.85
N LYS A 33 3.96 -15.47 9.70
CA LYS A 33 5.26 -14.85 9.99
C LYS A 33 6.07 -14.78 8.68
N PRO A 34 6.65 -13.60 8.36
CA PRO A 34 7.48 -13.49 7.17
C PRO A 34 8.63 -14.48 7.23
N THR A 35 8.83 -15.21 6.14
CA THR A 35 9.87 -16.23 6.00
C THR A 35 10.96 -15.76 5.04
N PRO A 36 12.21 -16.31 5.13
CA PRO A 36 13.20 -16.09 4.10
C PRO A 36 12.74 -16.69 2.76
N VAL A 37 12.69 -15.86 1.72
CA VAL A 37 12.26 -16.23 0.37
C VAL A 37 13.38 -15.98 -0.62
N ASP A 38 13.70 -17.00 -1.42
CA ASP A 38 14.59 -16.88 -2.57
C ASP A 38 13.82 -16.22 -3.74
N LEU A 39 14.17 -14.97 -4.03
CA LEU A 39 13.49 -14.18 -5.04
C LEU A 39 13.75 -14.70 -6.46
N ASN A 40 14.97 -15.20 -6.73
CA ASN A 40 15.35 -15.73 -8.03
C ASN A 40 14.53 -16.96 -8.39
N ARG A 41 14.42 -17.89 -7.44
CA ARG A 41 13.55 -19.07 -7.60
C ARG A 41 12.10 -18.69 -7.84
N LEU A 42 11.62 -17.68 -7.15
CA LEU A 42 10.24 -17.20 -7.29
C LEU A 42 9.97 -16.57 -8.65
N ILE A 43 10.97 -15.89 -9.24
CA ILE A 43 10.91 -15.37 -10.62
C ILE A 43 10.82 -16.54 -11.61
N ASP A 44 11.70 -17.54 -11.49
CA ASP A 44 11.69 -18.72 -12.37
C ASP A 44 10.35 -19.49 -12.32
N ASP A 45 9.81 -19.66 -11.10
CA ASP A 45 8.51 -20.29 -10.89
C ASP A 45 7.39 -19.47 -11.55
N ALA A 46 7.38 -18.14 -11.40
CA ALA A 46 6.38 -17.26 -11.99
C ALA A 46 6.46 -17.22 -13.53
N VAL A 47 7.65 -17.16 -14.09
CA VAL A 47 7.90 -17.23 -15.54
C VAL A 47 7.40 -18.57 -16.10
N THR A 48 7.67 -19.67 -15.40
CA THR A 48 7.21 -21.01 -15.79
C THR A 48 5.70 -21.11 -15.71
N LEU A 49 5.09 -20.65 -14.65
CA LEU A 49 3.64 -20.70 -14.44
C LEU A 49 2.87 -19.88 -15.49
N THR A 50 3.44 -18.76 -15.90
CA THR A 50 2.81 -17.85 -16.89
C THR A 50 3.14 -18.19 -18.33
N ARG A 51 3.94 -19.26 -18.58
CA ARG A 51 4.37 -19.68 -19.92
C ARG A 51 3.22 -19.87 -20.92
N PRO A 52 2.06 -20.45 -20.57
CA PRO A 52 0.96 -20.56 -21.51
C PRO A 52 0.52 -19.20 -22.08
N ARG A 53 0.59 -18.14 -21.29
CA ARG A 53 0.19 -16.79 -21.72
C ARG A 53 1.22 -16.13 -22.65
N TRP A 54 2.49 -16.18 -22.29
CA TRP A 54 3.52 -15.46 -23.06
C TRP A 54 4.12 -16.27 -24.20
N LYS A 55 3.97 -17.58 -24.20
CA LYS A 55 4.45 -18.46 -25.28
C LYS A 55 3.30 -19.00 -26.11
N ASP A 56 2.48 -19.88 -25.55
CA ASP A 56 1.51 -20.66 -26.32
C ASP A 56 0.40 -19.79 -26.94
N GLU A 57 -0.20 -18.87 -26.14
CA GLU A 57 -1.20 -17.94 -26.66
C GLU A 57 -0.60 -16.87 -27.59
N ALA A 58 0.63 -16.42 -27.35
CA ALA A 58 1.31 -15.47 -28.22
C ALA A 58 1.64 -16.12 -29.57
N GLU A 59 2.23 -17.32 -29.58
CA GLU A 59 2.54 -18.08 -30.80
C GLU A 59 1.28 -18.40 -31.61
N ALA A 60 0.17 -18.76 -30.95
CA ALA A 60 -1.11 -18.98 -31.60
C ALA A 60 -1.66 -17.73 -32.33
N ARG A 61 -1.24 -16.54 -31.90
CA ARG A 61 -1.57 -15.26 -32.54
C ARG A 61 -0.50 -14.77 -33.54
N GLY A 62 0.52 -15.60 -33.81
CA GLY A 62 1.66 -15.22 -34.63
C GLY A 62 2.60 -14.18 -34.00
N LEU A 63 2.53 -14.00 -32.69
CA LEU A 63 3.35 -13.06 -31.94
C LEU A 63 4.53 -13.77 -31.29
N ARG A 64 5.63 -13.06 -31.11
CA ARG A 64 6.80 -13.58 -30.40
C ARG A 64 7.05 -12.71 -29.16
N VAL A 65 6.97 -13.35 -27.99
CA VAL A 65 7.41 -12.77 -26.73
C VAL A 65 8.66 -13.49 -26.25
N GLU A 66 9.71 -12.76 -25.98
CA GLU A 66 10.96 -13.27 -25.43
C GLU A 66 11.05 -12.92 -23.95
N VAL A 67 11.21 -13.91 -23.09
CA VAL A 67 11.46 -13.70 -21.66
C VAL A 67 12.93 -13.98 -21.37
N VAL A 68 13.62 -12.99 -20.81
CA VAL A 68 15.06 -13.04 -20.51
C VAL A 68 15.24 -12.80 -19.01
N THR A 69 16.08 -13.62 -18.36
CA THR A 69 16.42 -13.47 -16.95
C THR A 69 17.93 -13.25 -16.79
N ASP A 70 18.32 -12.23 -16.02
CA ASP A 70 19.69 -11.90 -15.63
C ASP A 70 19.74 -11.79 -14.10
N LEU A 71 19.74 -12.95 -13.45
CA LEU A 71 19.58 -13.09 -12.00
C LEU A 71 20.94 -13.26 -11.34
N GLU A 72 21.37 -12.23 -10.61
CA GLU A 72 22.55 -12.30 -9.74
C GLU A 72 22.24 -13.15 -8.51
N GLU A 73 23.24 -13.81 -7.94
CA GLU A 73 23.10 -14.49 -6.65
C GLU A 73 22.81 -13.47 -5.55
N THR A 74 21.60 -13.55 -4.98
CA THR A 74 21.11 -12.60 -3.99
C THR A 74 20.75 -13.29 -2.68
N PRO A 75 20.90 -12.60 -1.54
CA PRO A 75 20.40 -13.12 -0.27
C PRO A 75 18.87 -13.23 -0.30
N ALA A 76 18.33 -14.13 0.54
CA ALA A 76 16.88 -14.24 0.69
C ALA A 76 16.27 -12.92 1.20
N VAL A 77 15.11 -12.57 0.69
CA VAL A 77 14.24 -11.48 1.20
C VAL A 77 13.32 -12.00 2.28
N LEU A 78 12.93 -11.16 3.23
CA LEU A 78 11.98 -11.53 4.27
C LEU A 78 10.57 -11.21 3.80
N GLY A 79 9.71 -12.24 3.65
CA GLY A 79 8.38 -11.98 3.12
C GLY A 79 7.43 -13.18 3.15
N ASP A 80 6.22 -12.95 2.65
CA ASP A 80 5.23 -13.98 2.37
C ASP A 80 5.45 -14.50 0.93
N PRO A 81 5.73 -15.80 0.75
CA PRO A 81 5.94 -16.37 -0.58
C PRO A 81 4.72 -16.26 -1.51
N ALA A 82 3.50 -16.26 -0.96
CA ALA A 82 2.28 -16.14 -1.75
C ALA A 82 2.09 -14.72 -2.29
N ASP A 83 2.29 -13.72 -1.45
CA ASP A 83 2.28 -12.31 -1.81
C ASP A 83 3.33 -12.00 -2.89
N LEU A 84 4.58 -12.43 -2.66
CA LEU A 84 5.66 -12.18 -3.62
C LEU A 84 5.43 -12.90 -4.96
N ARG A 85 4.81 -14.08 -4.96
CA ARG A 85 4.41 -14.78 -6.19
C ARG A 85 3.28 -14.03 -6.92
N GLU A 86 2.31 -13.48 -6.18
CA GLU A 86 1.26 -12.65 -6.74
C GLU A 86 1.83 -11.38 -7.38
N MET A 87 2.79 -10.73 -6.72
CA MET A 87 3.51 -9.59 -7.24
C MET A 87 4.17 -9.90 -8.59
N MET A 88 4.94 -11.01 -8.67
CA MET A 88 5.60 -11.44 -9.92
C MET A 88 4.59 -11.71 -11.02
N THR A 89 3.51 -12.43 -10.71
CA THR A 89 2.46 -12.73 -11.68
C THR A 89 1.81 -11.47 -12.24
N ASN A 90 1.49 -10.50 -11.38
CA ASN A 90 0.91 -9.22 -11.81
C ASN A 90 1.89 -8.42 -12.70
N LEU A 91 3.18 -8.38 -12.37
CA LEU A 91 4.19 -7.73 -13.19
C LEU A 91 4.29 -8.36 -14.58
N ILE A 92 4.35 -9.70 -14.64
CA ILE A 92 4.40 -10.43 -15.92
C ILE A 92 3.15 -10.14 -16.76
N LEU A 93 1.96 -10.29 -16.18
CA LEU A 93 0.72 -10.08 -16.91
C LEU A 93 0.57 -8.64 -17.40
N ASN A 94 0.97 -7.65 -16.60
CA ASN A 94 0.95 -6.25 -17.00
C ASN A 94 1.90 -5.97 -18.18
N ALA A 95 3.11 -6.54 -18.16
CA ALA A 95 4.09 -6.43 -19.24
C ALA A 95 3.58 -7.08 -20.53
N LEU A 96 3.03 -8.30 -20.45
CA LEU A 96 2.45 -9.00 -21.61
C LEU A 96 1.32 -8.19 -22.25
N ASP A 97 0.49 -7.62 -21.41
CA ASP A 97 -0.60 -6.78 -21.86
C ASP A 97 -0.12 -5.47 -22.51
N ALA A 98 1.05 -4.97 -22.11
CA ALA A 98 1.67 -3.79 -22.72
C ALA A 98 2.35 -4.10 -24.06
N MET A 99 2.50 -5.38 -24.41
CA MET A 99 3.17 -5.84 -25.62
C MET A 99 2.19 -6.51 -26.63
N PRO A 100 1.20 -5.79 -27.17
CA PRO A 100 0.18 -6.36 -28.07
C PRO A 100 0.74 -6.92 -29.37
N ASN A 101 1.94 -6.49 -29.78
CA ASN A 101 2.61 -6.95 -30.99
C ASN A 101 3.82 -7.86 -30.70
N GLY A 102 3.87 -8.47 -29.50
CA GLY A 102 5.04 -9.17 -29.00
C GLY A 102 6.09 -8.22 -28.47
N GLY A 103 7.25 -8.77 -28.09
CA GLY A 103 8.33 -7.98 -27.51
C GLY A 103 9.22 -8.77 -26.56
N ARG A 104 9.98 -8.05 -25.74
CA ARG A 104 10.87 -8.65 -24.75
C ARG A 104 10.48 -8.23 -23.35
N LEU A 105 10.42 -9.22 -22.43
CA LEU A 105 10.28 -9.05 -21.00
C LEU A 105 11.58 -9.49 -20.34
N HIS A 106 12.24 -8.57 -19.63
CA HIS A 106 13.52 -8.81 -19.01
C HIS A 106 13.41 -8.67 -17.49
N PHE A 107 13.88 -9.69 -16.76
CA PHE A 107 14.06 -9.67 -15.32
C PHE A 107 15.53 -9.58 -14.98
N SER A 108 15.87 -8.71 -14.04
CA SER A 108 17.19 -8.76 -13.43
C SER A 108 17.09 -8.57 -11.92
N THR A 109 17.96 -9.27 -11.18
CA THR A 109 18.13 -9.09 -9.75
C THR A 109 19.55 -8.65 -9.45
N ARG A 110 19.69 -7.74 -8.49
CA ARG A 110 20.99 -7.23 -8.05
C ARG A 110 21.03 -7.18 -6.52
N ARG A 111 22.15 -7.59 -5.97
CA ARG A 111 22.43 -7.45 -4.55
C ARG A 111 22.71 -5.98 -4.21
N ARG A 112 22.06 -5.47 -3.17
CA ARG A 112 22.32 -4.16 -2.56
C ARG A 112 22.74 -4.35 -1.09
N PRO A 113 23.35 -3.35 -0.42
CA PRO A 113 23.89 -3.52 0.94
C PRO A 113 22.91 -4.10 1.97
N HIS A 114 21.63 -3.80 1.87
CA HIS A 114 20.59 -4.26 2.80
C HIS A 114 19.30 -4.68 2.10
N ALA A 115 19.35 -4.83 0.79
CA ALA A 115 18.18 -5.12 -0.04
C ALA A 115 18.55 -6.00 -1.24
N VAL A 116 17.54 -6.57 -1.87
CA VAL A 116 17.59 -7.11 -3.22
C VAL A 116 16.81 -6.17 -4.13
N GLU A 117 17.43 -5.70 -5.18
CA GLU A 117 16.79 -4.94 -6.23
C GLU A 117 16.32 -5.88 -7.34
N LEU A 118 15.04 -5.87 -7.63
CA LEU A 118 14.41 -6.51 -8.78
C LEU A 118 14.10 -5.43 -9.82
N VAL A 119 14.52 -5.65 -11.06
CA VAL A 119 14.15 -4.80 -12.19
C VAL A 119 13.42 -5.63 -13.23
N VAL A 120 12.23 -5.18 -13.60
CA VAL A 120 11.40 -5.80 -14.64
C VAL A 120 11.21 -4.78 -15.76
N THR A 121 11.67 -5.11 -16.97
CA THR A 121 11.60 -4.22 -18.13
C THR A 121 10.85 -4.89 -19.26
N ASP A 122 9.84 -4.23 -19.81
CA ASP A 122 9.15 -4.61 -21.04
C ASP A 122 9.46 -3.64 -22.19
N THR A 123 9.35 -4.13 -23.40
CA THR A 123 9.46 -3.32 -24.63
C THR A 123 8.08 -3.00 -25.22
N GLY A 124 7.09 -2.84 -24.37
CA GLY A 124 5.72 -2.58 -24.76
C GLY A 124 5.45 -1.14 -25.20
N VAL A 125 4.19 -0.78 -25.26
CA VAL A 125 3.73 0.54 -25.69
C VAL A 125 4.13 1.68 -24.76
N GLY A 126 4.56 1.37 -23.52
CA GLY A 126 4.87 2.36 -22.50
C GLY A 126 3.66 3.18 -22.06
N MET A 127 3.93 4.25 -21.32
CA MET A 127 2.90 5.12 -20.73
C MET A 127 3.30 6.59 -20.83
N PRO A 128 2.35 7.48 -21.19
CA PRO A 128 2.55 8.92 -21.03
C PRO A 128 2.60 9.31 -19.56
N GLU A 129 3.17 10.48 -19.26
CA GLU A 129 3.40 10.96 -17.89
C GLU A 129 2.12 11.01 -17.04
N GLU A 130 0.99 11.41 -17.63
CA GLU A 130 -0.31 11.47 -16.93
C GLU A 130 -0.77 10.11 -16.45
N VAL A 131 -0.56 9.06 -17.25
CA VAL A 131 -0.88 7.67 -16.90
C VAL A 131 0.09 7.16 -15.84
N ARG A 132 1.40 7.45 -16.01
CA ARG A 132 2.45 7.02 -15.09
C ARG A 132 2.22 7.51 -13.67
N ARG A 133 1.71 8.74 -13.50
CA ARG A 133 1.39 9.30 -12.16
C ARG A 133 0.25 8.59 -11.46
N ARG A 134 -0.64 7.95 -12.22
CA ARG A 134 -1.87 7.33 -11.70
C ARG A 134 -1.85 5.81 -11.71
N VAL A 135 -0.76 5.21 -12.18
CA VAL A 135 -0.67 3.78 -12.46
C VAL A 135 -0.83 2.89 -11.22
N PHE A 136 -0.60 3.43 -10.03
CA PHE A 136 -0.80 2.75 -8.75
C PHE A 136 -2.19 2.98 -8.14
N GLU A 137 -3.01 3.89 -8.71
CA GLU A 137 -4.38 4.10 -8.25
C GLU A 137 -5.21 2.83 -8.46
N PRO A 138 -5.91 2.32 -7.44
CA PRO A 138 -6.82 1.19 -7.62
C PRO A 138 -7.89 1.52 -8.67
N PHE A 139 -8.26 0.53 -9.48
CA PHE A 139 -9.23 0.66 -10.57
C PHE A 139 -8.82 1.58 -11.73
N PHE A 140 -7.67 2.22 -11.68
CA PHE A 140 -7.17 2.99 -12.80
C PHE A 140 -6.69 2.07 -13.92
N THR A 141 -7.25 2.23 -15.10
CA THR A 141 -6.87 1.49 -16.31
C THR A 141 -7.06 2.37 -17.54
N THR A 142 -6.11 2.33 -18.46
CA THR A 142 -6.22 2.93 -19.80
C THR A 142 -6.70 1.90 -20.84
N ARG A 143 -7.00 0.68 -20.39
CA ARG A 143 -7.43 -0.45 -21.23
C ARG A 143 -8.92 -0.69 -21.08
N SER A 144 -9.45 -1.65 -21.84
CA SER A 144 -10.88 -1.93 -21.89
C SER A 144 -11.50 -2.11 -20.47
N PRO A 145 -12.80 -1.74 -20.28
CA PRO A 145 -13.53 -1.87 -19.01
C PRO A 145 -13.57 -3.28 -18.40
N GLN A 146 -13.15 -4.27 -19.17
CA GLN A 146 -13.11 -5.67 -18.75
C GLN A 146 -11.93 -6.00 -17.83
N ARG A 147 -10.98 -5.09 -17.61
CA ARG A 147 -9.84 -5.27 -16.70
C ARG A 147 -9.98 -4.35 -15.50
N ALA A 148 -9.96 -4.95 -14.34
CA ALA A 148 -10.25 -4.28 -13.07
C ALA A 148 -9.30 -3.15 -12.66
N GLY A 149 -8.18 -2.91 -13.38
CA GLY A 149 -7.20 -1.87 -13.04
C GLY A 149 -6.52 -2.06 -11.67
N LEU A 150 -6.41 -3.31 -11.18
CA LEU A 150 -5.89 -3.61 -9.85
C LEU A 150 -4.43 -4.12 -9.85
N GLY A 151 -3.86 -4.49 -11.01
CA GLY A 151 -2.57 -5.20 -11.07
C GLY A 151 -1.42 -4.46 -10.40
N LEU A 152 -1.17 -3.19 -10.77
CA LEU A 152 -0.05 -2.41 -10.21
C LEU A 152 -0.34 -1.87 -8.81
N SER A 153 -1.59 -1.59 -8.47
CA SER A 153 -1.95 -1.24 -7.10
C SER A 153 -1.75 -2.42 -6.12
N VAL A 154 -2.03 -3.66 -6.57
CA VAL A 154 -1.70 -4.88 -5.80
C VAL A 154 -0.19 -5.02 -5.63
N VAL A 155 0.60 -4.83 -6.70
CA VAL A 155 2.07 -4.85 -6.62
C VAL A 155 2.58 -3.83 -5.61
N HIS A 156 2.10 -2.59 -5.68
CA HIS A 156 2.47 -1.52 -4.75
C HIS A 156 2.14 -1.90 -3.29
N GLY A 157 0.93 -2.42 -3.04
CA GLY A 157 0.52 -2.87 -1.72
C GLY A 157 1.38 -4.03 -1.18
N ILE A 158 1.77 -4.98 -2.03
CA ILE A 158 2.66 -6.08 -1.65
C ILE A 158 4.05 -5.55 -1.29
N VAL A 159 4.63 -4.67 -2.12
CA VAL A 159 5.95 -4.08 -1.87
C VAL A 159 5.95 -3.30 -0.56
N ALA A 160 4.93 -2.49 -0.31
CA ALA A 160 4.79 -1.72 0.94
C ALA A 160 4.70 -2.63 2.18
N ARG A 161 3.91 -3.73 2.12
CA ARG A 161 3.85 -4.73 3.21
C ARG A 161 5.20 -5.38 3.50
N HIS A 162 6.02 -5.53 2.48
CA HIS A 162 7.38 -6.08 2.59
C HIS A 162 8.44 -5.01 2.93
N ARG A 163 8.02 -3.78 3.30
CA ARG A 163 8.92 -2.66 3.62
C ARG A 163 9.89 -2.33 2.48
N GLY A 164 9.47 -2.61 1.26
CA GLY A 164 10.21 -2.31 0.04
C GLY A 164 9.84 -0.94 -0.53
N SER A 165 10.50 -0.57 -1.61
CA SER A 165 10.16 0.56 -2.46
C SER A 165 9.95 0.11 -3.89
N ILE A 166 9.10 0.83 -4.63
CA ILE A 166 8.82 0.60 -6.04
C ILE A 166 8.91 1.91 -6.80
N GLU A 167 9.56 1.86 -7.94
CA GLU A 167 9.69 2.98 -8.88
C GLU A 167 9.31 2.52 -10.28
N ILE A 168 8.68 3.40 -11.07
CA ILE A 168 8.31 3.13 -12.47
C ILE A 168 8.87 4.22 -13.39
N GLU A 169 9.67 3.78 -14.34
CA GLU A 169 10.11 4.57 -15.50
C GLU A 169 9.36 4.06 -16.72
N SER A 170 8.69 4.93 -17.45
CA SER A 170 7.99 4.58 -18.69
C SER A 170 7.95 5.76 -19.64
N GLN A 171 8.05 5.45 -20.91
CA GLN A 171 7.91 6.42 -22.00
C GLN A 171 7.08 5.77 -23.10
N GLU A 172 6.12 6.50 -23.63
CA GLU A 172 5.29 6.04 -24.74
C GLU A 172 6.14 5.58 -25.93
N GLY A 173 5.87 4.39 -26.44
CA GLY A 173 6.60 3.73 -27.52
C GLY A 173 7.96 3.12 -27.12
N ARG A 174 8.40 3.22 -25.87
CA ARG A 174 9.70 2.69 -25.41
C ARG A 174 9.60 1.59 -24.34
N GLY A 175 8.39 1.29 -23.88
CA GLY A 175 8.14 0.28 -22.85
C GLY A 175 8.19 0.83 -21.43
N THR A 176 8.25 -0.08 -20.48
CA THR A 176 8.20 0.24 -19.04
C THR A 176 9.29 -0.50 -18.28
N THR A 177 9.90 0.16 -17.31
CA THR A 177 10.82 -0.43 -16.35
C THR A 177 10.26 -0.22 -14.94
N VAL A 178 10.04 -1.32 -14.22
CA VAL A 178 9.63 -1.34 -12.82
C VAL A 178 10.83 -1.77 -11.99
N ARG A 179 11.24 -0.94 -11.02
CA ARG A 179 12.32 -1.22 -10.05
C ARG A 179 11.69 -1.44 -8.69
N ILE A 180 12.00 -2.56 -8.06
CA ILE A 180 11.52 -2.91 -6.73
C ILE A 180 12.72 -3.22 -5.85
N SER A 181 12.78 -2.61 -4.67
CA SER A 181 13.79 -2.89 -3.66
C SER A 181 13.12 -3.57 -2.47
N LEU A 182 13.56 -4.78 -2.12
CA LEU A 182 13.05 -5.56 -1.00
C LEU A 182 14.16 -5.78 0.04
N PRO A 183 13.92 -5.56 1.35
CA PRO A 183 14.91 -5.77 2.39
C PRO A 183 15.32 -7.24 2.49
N THR A 184 16.62 -7.50 2.73
CA THR A 184 17.12 -8.86 2.91
C THR A 184 16.75 -9.42 4.28
N ALA A 185 16.65 -10.74 4.40
CA ALA A 185 16.43 -11.42 5.67
C ALA A 185 17.54 -11.12 6.71
N ALA A 186 18.77 -10.92 6.25
CA ALA A 186 19.90 -10.53 7.10
C ALA A 186 19.80 -9.06 7.56
N ALA A 187 19.16 -8.17 6.80
CA ALA A 187 18.90 -6.79 7.22
C ALA A 187 17.79 -6.70 8.29
N GLY A 188 16.92 -7.69 8.36
CA GLY A 188 15.95 -7.85 9.45
C GLY A 188 16.61 -8.19 10.80
N THR A 189 17.89 -8.63 10.81
CA THR A 189 18.69 -8.86 12.01
C THR A 189 19.74 -7.78 12.26
N ALA A 190 20.07 -6.96 11.25
CA ALA A 190 20.99 -5.81 11.39
C ALA A 190 20.16 -4.55 11.58
N ALA A 191 19.98 -4.15 12.82
CA ALA A 191 19.57 -2.82 13.28
C ALA A 191 18.65 -2.03 12.34
N VAL A 192 17.40 -2.40 12.22
CA VAL A 192 16.35 -1.42 12.50
C VAL A 192 16.79 -0.79 13.84
N PRO A 193 16.90 0.54 13.98
CA PRO A 193 17.08 1.13 15.30
C PRO A 193 16.08 0.41 16.18
N SER A 194 16.57 -0.28 17.17
CA SER A 194 15.83 -1.15 18.07
C SER A 194 14.50 -0.46 18.34
N ALA A 195 13.40 -1.15 18.01
CA ALA A 195 12.16 -0.85 18.70
C ALA A 195 12.56 -0.77 20.17
N PRO A 196 12.22 0.30 20.88
CA PRO A 196 12.59 0.44 22.28
C PRO A 196 12.17 -0.85 22.98
N PRO A 197 12.97 -1.33 23.94
CA PRO A 197 12.78 -2.61 24.60
C PRO A 197 11.33 -2.70 25.07
N ARG A 198 10.72 -3.84 24.83
CA ARG A 198 9.41 -4.18 25.41
C ARG A 198 9.49 -3.94 26.91
N GLY A 199 8.90 -2.88 27.39
CA GLY A 199 8.95 -2.52 28.81
C GLY A 199 9.12 -1.03 29.07
N GLN A 200 8.54 -0.15 28.25
CA GLN A 200 8.21 1.19 28.71
C GLN A 200 6.70 1.27 28.87
N THR A 201 6.29 1.27 30.12
CA THR A 201 4.98 1.68 30.62
C THR A 201 4.51 2.90 29.84
N PRO A 202 3.25 2.97 29.38
CA PRO A 202 2.77 4.10 28.62
C PRO A 202 3.02 5.38 29.41
N ALA A 203 3.63 6.35 28.77
CA ALA A 203 3.61 7.73 29.23
C ALA A 203 2.14 8.08 29.47
N GLY A 204 1.75 8.40 30.69
CA GLY A 204 0.44 8.59 31.30
C GLY A 204 -0.78 8.57 30.35
N ALA A 205 -1.90 8.05 30.84
CA ALA A 205 -3.17 8.02 30.13
C ALA A 205 -3.43 9.39 29.44
N ALA A 206 -3.62 9.36 28.12
CA ALA A 206 -3.90 10.55 27.31
C ALA A 206 -5.38 10.51 26.89
N THR A 207 -5.96 11.70 26.67
CA THR A 207 -7.31 11.83 26.11
C THR A 207 -7.20 12.04 24.59
N ILE A 208 -7.74 11.10 23.82
CA ILE A 208 -7.59 11.06 22.36
C ILE A 208 -8.96 11.19 21.69
N LEU A 209 -9.07 12.08 20.70
CA LEU A 209 -10.24 12.17 19.83
C LEU A 209 -9.97 11.43 18.52
N VAL A 210 -10.84 10.49 18.18
CA VAL A 210 -10.82 9.74 16.91
C VAL A 210 -11.97 10.22 16.04
N VAL A 211 -11.67 10.73 14.85
CA VAL A 211 -12.64 11.22 13.87
C VAL A 211 -12.60 10.31 12.64
N GLU A 212 -13.62 9.52 12.42
CA GLU A 212 -13.72 8.53 11.34
C GLU A 212 -15.22 8.34 11.02
N ASP A 213 -15.62 8.43 9.75
CA ASP A 213 -17.01 8.32 9.34
C ASP A 213 -17.49 6.85 9.29
N GLU A 214 -16.59 5.89 9.08
CA GLU A 214 -16.94 4.48 9.09
C GLU A 214 -17.01 3.92 10.51
N ASP A 215 -18.22 3.53 10.95
CA ASP A 215 -18.50 3.05 12.32
C ASP A 215 -17.56 1.93 12.78
N HIS A 216 -17.31 0.94 11.93
CA HIS A 216 -16.46 -0.20 12.29
C HIS A 216 -15.00 0.19 12.48
N LEU A 217 -14.46 1.06 11.62
CA LEU A 217 -13.08 1.55 11.73
C LEU A 217 -12.93 2.46 12.95
N ARG A 218 -13.90 3.34 13.18
CA ARG A 218 -13.95 4.20 14.37
C ARG A 218 -13.92 3.37 15.64
N GLN A 219 -14.82 2.37 15.77
CA GLN A 219 -14.88 1.51 16.95
C GLN A 219 -13.60 0.71 17.15
N MET A 220 -13.01 0.18 16.07
CA MET A 220 -11.74 -0.54 16.12
C MET A 220 -10.61 0.34 16.67
N LEU A 221 -10.48 1.58 16.21
CA LEU A 221 -9.47 2.51 16.70
C LEU A 221 -9.69 2.87 18.17
N VAL A 222 -10.94 3.14 18.56
CA VAL A 222 -11.33 3.40 19.95
C VAL A 222 -10.93 2.21 20.85
N ASP A 223 -11.23 0.98 20.43
CA ASP A 223 -10.92 -0.23 21.20
C ASP A 223 -9.40 -0.45 21.35
N ILE A 224 -8.65 -0.27 20.25
CA ILE A 224 -7.18 -0.40 20.25
C ILE A 224 -6.54 0.56 21.24
N LEU A 225 -6.93 1.83 21.18
CA LEU A 225 -6.34 2.90 21.99
C LEU A 225 -6.79 2.83 23.45
N THR A 226 -8.04 2.43 23.69
CA THR A 226 -8.55 2.16 25.06
C THR A 226 -7.83 1.00 25.71
N LYS A 227 -7.60 -0.10 24.98
CA LYS A 227 -6.79 -1.24 25.46
C LYS A 227 -5.33 -0.86 25.72
N ALA A 228 -4.82 0.16 25.04
CA ALA A 228 -3.48 0.73 25.28
C ALA A 228 -3.43 1.65 26.49
N GLY A 229 -4.55 1.91 27.19
CA GLY A 229 -4.62 2.69 28.43
C GLY A 229 -4.95 4.17 28.22
N HIS A 230 -5.45 4.58 27.05
CA HIS A 230 -5.89 5.96 26.79
C HIS A 230 -7.40 6.13 27.03
N THR A 231 -7.82 7.35 27.31
CA THR A 231 -9.24 7.74 27.28
C THR A 231 -9.57 8.19 25.86
N VAL A 232 -10.55 7.56 25.20
CA VAL A 232 -10.79 7.79 23.78
C VAL A 232 -12.24 8.16 23.54
N GLU A 233 -12.44 9.25 22.80
CA GLU A 233 -13.75 9.64 22.28
C GLU A 233 -13.77 9.48 20.75
N GLY A 234 -14.88 8.94 20.22
CA GLY A 234 -15.11 8.80 18.80
C GLY A 234 -16.07 9.88 18.28
N ALA A 235 -15.77 10.47 17.13
CA ALA A 235 -16.64 11.37 16.38
C ALA A 235 -16.95 10.75 15.00
N GLN A 236 -18.19 10.88 14.55
CA GLN A 236 -18.69 10.21 13.35
C GLN A 236 -18.40 10.93 12.05
N ASP A 237 -17.96 12.18 12.11
CA ASP A 237 -17.59 13.03 10.97
C ASP A 237 -16.71 14.20 11.43
N GLY A 238 -16.19 14.96 10.48
CA GLY A 238 -15.30 16.09 10.79
C GLY A 238 -15.96 17.23 11.54
N LEU A 239 -17.27 17.47 11.34
CA LEU A 239 -18.03 18.53 12.04
C LEU A 239 -18.27 18.15 13.51
N ASP A 240 -18.69 16.89 13.77
CA ASP A 240 -18.81 16.34 15.12
C ASP A 240 -17.45 16.36 15.84
N GLY A 241 -16.37 15.99 15.12
CA GLY A 241 -15.00 16.04 15.60
C GLY A 241 -14.59 17.42 16.08
N LEU A 242 -14.82 18.45 15.28
CA LEU A 242 -14.53 19.85 15.65
C LEU A 242 -15.40 20.36 16.79
N ALA A 243 -16.70 19.99 16.82
CA ALA A 243 -17.61 20.37 17.90
C ALA A 243 -17.17 19.76 19.24
N ARG A 244 -16.79 18.47 19.27
CA ARG A 244 -16.25 17.80 20.47
C ARG A 244 -14.93 18.42 20.91
N PHE A 245 -14.04 18.71 19.94
CA PHE A 245 -12.75 19.33 20.25
C PHE A 245 -12.88 20.71 20.89
N GLN A 246 -13.87 21.51 20.48
CA GLN A 246 -14.18 22.81 21.11
C GLN A 246 -14.70 22.68 22.54
N GLY A 247 -15.44 21.62 22.83
CA GLY A 247 -16.07 21.37 24.15
C GLY A 247 -15.20 20.58 25.12
N GLY A 248 -14.11 19.95 24.65
CA GLY A 248 -13.28 19.02 25.40
C GLY A 248 -11.81 19.42 25.49
N ARG A 249 -11.04 18.63 26.24
CA ARG A 249 -9.57 18.72 26.28
C ARG A 249 -9.00 17.42 25.77
N PHE A 250 -8.31 17.49 24.65
CA PHE A 250 -7.69 16.33 24.01
C PHE A 250 -6.17 16.55 23.89
N ASP A 251 -5.43 15.51 24.20
CA ASP A 251 -3.96 15.47 24.08
C ASP A 251 -3.52 15.12 22.67
N LEU A 252 -4.42 14.52 21.86
CA LEU A 252 -4.17 14.09 20.50
C LEU A 252 -5.48 14.00 19.72
N VAL A 253 -5.45 14.37 18.44
CA VAL A 253 -6.53 14.11 17.49
C VAL A 253 -6.04 13.17 16.41
N ILE A 254 -6.81 12.13 16.12
CA ILE A 254 -6.62 11.22 15.00
C ILE A 254 -7.81 11.39 14.06
N THR A 255 -7.57 11.70 12.80
CA THR A 255 -8.66 11.94 11.84
C THR A 255 -8.43 11.20 10.54
N ASP A 256 -9.50 10.59 9.98
CA ASP A 256 -9.45 10.13 8.60
C ASP A 256 -9.39 11.32 7.64
N LEU A 257 -8.74 11.13 6.49
CA LEU A 257 -8.66 12.15 5.45
C LEU A 257 -9.99 12.34 4.73
N SER A 258 -10.62 11.22 4.32
CA SER A 258 -11.68 11.20 3.32
C SER A 258 -13.04 11.06 3.97
N MET A 259 -13.51 12.12 4.63
CA MET A 259 -14.84 12.16 5.24
C MET A 259 -15.77 13.11 4.48
N PRO A 260 -17.08 12.82 4.42
CA PRO A 260 -18.07 13.73 3.84
C PRO A 260 -18.11 15.09 4.57
N GLU A 261 -18.46 16.14 3.85
CA GLU A 261 -18.70 17.51 4.34
C GLU A 261 -17.48 18.21 4.94
N CYS A 262 -16.66 17.54 5.76
CA CYS A 262 -15.49 18.09 6.42
C CYS A 262 -14.36 17.07 6.41
N SER A 263 -13.37 17.31 5.56
CA SER A 263 -12.20 16.45 5.40
C SER A 263 -11.25 16.49 6.62
N GLY A 264 -10.41 15.44 6.77
CA GLY A 264 -9.42 15.41 7.85
C GLY A 264 -8.42 16.58 7.83
N LEU A 265 -8.12 17.15 6.66
CA LEU A 265 -7.30 18.36 6.57
C LEU A 265 -8.01 19.60 7.14
N GLU A 266 -9.33 19.68 6.97
CA GLU A 266 -10.13 20.76 7.57
C GLU A 266 -10.24 20.59 9.08
N VAL A 267 -10.40 19.35 9.56
CA VAL A 267 -10.33 19.03 10.99
C VAL A 267 -8.96 19.45 11.56
N ALA A 268 -7.86 19.08 10.90
CA ALA A 268 -6.52 19.47 11.34
C ALA A 268 -6.35 20.99 11.44
N ARG A 269 -6.75 21.76 10.42
CA ARG A 269 -6.75 23.23 10.45
C ARG A 269 -7.60 23.79 11.59
N GLY A 270 -8.78 23.19 11.82
CA GLY A 270 -9.69 23.58 12.90
C GLY A 270 -9.05 23.38 14.28
N VAL A 271 -8.48 22.20 14.51
CA VAL A 271 -7.76 21.84 15.74
C VAL A 271 -6.59 22.80 15.99
N LYS A 272 -5.73 23.02 14.98
CA LYS A 272 -4.56 23.92 15.11
C LYS A 272 -4.94 25.38 15.33
N ARG A 273 -6.10 25.81 14.85
CA ARG A 273 -6.62 27.16 15.11
C ARG A 273 -7.07 27.35 16.56
N ILE A 274 -7.63 26.28 17.17
CA ILE A 274 -8.13 26.30 18.55
C ILE A 274 -6.98 26.04 19.52
N SER A 275 -6.15 25.04 19.23
CA SER A 275 -5.03 24.62 20.07
C SER A 275 -3.82 24.22 19.18
N PRO A 276 -2.93 25.17 18.87
CA PRO A 276 -1.77 24.93 18.01
C PRO A 276 -0.83 23.82 18.51
N GLY A 277 -0.79 23.60 19.84
CA GLY A 277 0.06 22.60 20.49
C GLY A 277 -0.52 21.20 20.50
N THR A 278 -1.79 21.00 20.15
CA THR A 278 -2.38 19.65 20.10
C THR A 278 -1.94 18.94 18.82
N PRO A 279 -1.24 17.80 18.92
CA PRO A 279 -0.82 17.05 17.76
C PRO A 279 -2.02 16.45 17.01
N VAL A 280 -1.89 16.41 15.67
CA VAL A 280 -2.87 15.83 14.77
C VAL A 280 -2.23 14.72 13.94
N VAL A 281 -2.80 13.53 14.01
CA VAL A 281 -2.43 12.38 13.18
C VAL A 281 -3.50 12.20 12.10
N LEU A 282 -3.09 12.24 10.84
CA LEU A 282 -3.96 12.01 9.70
C LEU A 282 -3.90 10.53 9.29
N ILE A 283 -5.04 9.88 9.17
CA ILE A 283 -5.15 8.55 8.56
C ILE A 283 -5.56 8.73 7.09
N THR A 284 -4.87 8.06 6.17
CA THR A 284 -5.14 8.22 4.75
C THR A 284 -4.91 6.94 3.98
N GLY A 285 -5.76 6.64 2.98
CA GLY A 285 -5.52 5.61 1.98
C GLY A 285 -4.54 6.05 0.87
N TRP A 286 -4.14 7.33 0.84
CA TRP A 286 -3.47 7.98 -0.30
C TRP A 286 -2.17 8.68 0.11
N GLY A 287 -1.43 8.11 1.07
CA GLY A 287 -0.26 8.75 1.70
C GLY A 287 0.75 9.39 0.76
N ASP A 288 0.99 8.78 -0.41
CA ASP A 288 1.97 9.26 -1.39
C ASP A 288 1.39 10.21 -2.46
N LEU A 289 0.07 10.43 -2.47
CA LEU A 289 -0.64 11.25 -3.46
C LEU A 289 -1.08 12.62 -2.92
N LEU A 290 -0.93 12.85 -1.62
CA LEU A 290 -1.20 14.14 -1.03
C LEU A 290 -0.02 15.08 -1.26
N ASP A 291 -0.32 16.28 -1.74
CA ASP A 291 0.65 17.35 -1.85
C ASP A 291 1.24 17.65 -0.44
N PRO A 292 2.54 17.43 -0.22
CA PRO A 292 3.18 17.66 1.08
C PRO A 292 2.93 19.08 1.63
N LEU A 293 2.84 20.07 0.74
CA LEU A 293 2.54 21.46 1.12
C LEU A 293 1.15 21.58 1.74
N ARG A 294 0.15 20.89 1.22
CA ARG A 294 -1.21 20.90 1.78
C ARG A 294 -1.31 20.25 3.15
N ILE A 295 -0.50 19.22 3.40
CA ILE A 295 -0.43 18.53 4.69
C ILE A 295 0.19 19.44 5.74
N GLU A 296 1.32 20.08 5.39
CA GLU A 296 2.03 21.01 6.25
C GLU A 296 1.18 22.27 6.55
N GLU A 297 0.55 22.86 5.54
CA GLU A 297 -0.37 24.00 5.70
C GLU A 297 -1.60 23.66 6.55
N ALA A 298 -2.05 22.41 6.56
CA ALA A 298 -3.15 21.96 7.41
C ALA A 298 -2.71 21.75 8.88
N GLY A 299 -1.41 21.71 9.15
CA GLY A 299 -0.87 21.48 10.49
C GLY A 299 -0.95 20.01 10.93
N VAL A 300 -0.87 19.07 10.01
CA VAL A 300 -0.78 17.64 10.32
C VAL A 300 0.64 17.34 10.80
N ASP A 301 0.76 16.72 11.98
CA ASP A 301 2.07 16.43 12.58
C ASP A 301 2.59 15.06 12.16
N LEU A 302 1.73 14.04 12.04
CA LEU A 302 2.10 12.69 11.63
C LEU A 302 1.01 12.06 10.76
N MET A 303 1.39 11.02 10.00
CA MET A 303 0.45 10.30 9.15
C MET A 303 0.50 8.79 9.39
N ILE A 304 -0.65 8.16 9.20
CA ILE A 304 -0.84 6.71 9.14
C ILE A 304 -1.46 6.38 7.79
N VAL A 305 -0.79 5.57 6.98
CA VAL A 305 -1.29 5.13 5.67
C VAL A 305 -2.09 3.84 5.83
N LYS A 306 -3.31 3.81 5.30
CA LYS A 306 -4.16 2.60 5.21
C LYS A 306 -3.62 1.67 4.10
N PRO A 307 -3.56 0.34 4.30
CA PRO A 307 -3.91 -0.39 5.52
C PRO A 307 -2.80 -0.30 6.58
N TYR A 308 -3.17 -0.14 7.84
CA TYR A 308 -2.24 -0.02 8.95
C TYR A 308 -2.37 -1.18 9.96
N ARG A 309 -1.29 -1.45 10.66
CA ARG A 309 -1.23 -2.46 11.73
C ARG A 309 -1.43 -1.78 13.09
N VAL A 310 -1.92 -2.55 14.06
CA VAL A 310 -2.14 -2.06 15.43
C VAL A 310 -0.84 -1.50 16.04
N ASP A 311 0.28 -2.22 15.87
CA ASP A 311 1.59 -1.78 16.35
C ASP A 311 2.02 -0.43 15.74
N ARG A 312 1.69 -0.18 14.46
CA ARG A 312 1.96 1.11 13.80
C ARG A 312 1.12 2.23 14.39
N VAL A 313 -0.18 1.99 14.63
CA VAL A 313 -1.06 2.97 15.28
C VAL A 313 -0.51 3.36 16.64
N LEU A 314 -0.19 2.38 17.48
CA LEU A 314 0.34 2.62 18.83
C LEU A 314 1.70 3.34 18.81
N THR A 315 2.57 3.03 17.86
CA THR A 315 3.85 3.70 17.69
C THR A 315 3.66 5.18 17.33
N VAL A 316 2.83 5.47 16.30
CA VAL A 316 2.58 6.83 15.84
C VAL A 316 1.88 7.66 16.92
N VAL A 317 0.93 7.08 17.65
CA VAL A 317 0.26 7.72 18.79
C VAL A 317 1.27 8.06 19.88
N GLY A 318 2.16 7.13 20.24
CA GLY A 318 3.22 7.38 21.20
C GLY A 318 4.19 8.48 20.79
N ASP A 319 4.50 8.58 19.50
CA ASP A 319 5.36 9.65 18.96
C ASP A 319 4.62 10.99 18.91
N ALA A 320 3.34 11.01 18.50
CA ALA A 320 2.51 12.21 18.48
C ALA A 320 2.37 12.83 19.89
N LEU A 321 2.11 11.99 20.89
CA LEU A 321 1.98 12.45 22.29
C LEU A 321 3.28 13.05 22.85
N LYS A 322 4.44 12.70 22.30
CA LYS A 322 5.72 13.33 22.66
C LYS A 322 5.84 14.74 22.07
N LEU A 323 5.26 14.98 20.88
CA LEU A 323 5.25 16.30 20.23
C LEU A 323 4.39 17.32 21.00
N GLY A 324 3.24 16.85 21.54
CA GLY A 324 2.29 17.72 22.28
C GLY A 324 2.71 18.09 23.70
N ARG A 325 3.75 17.50 24.27
CA ARG A 325 4.25 17.89 25.60
C ARG A 325 5.22 19.06 25.45
N PRO A 326 4.95 20.22 26.09
CA PRO A 326 5.98 21.21 26.23
C PRO A 326 7.17 20.55 26.93
N HIS A 327 8.37 20.69 26.37
CA HIS A 327 9.59 20.30 27.05
C HIS A 327 9.58 21.00 28.42
N GLY A 328 9.40 20.22 29.48
CA GLY A 328 9.42 20.73 30.86
C GLY A 328 10.75 21.42 31.13
N PRO A 329 10.77 22.34 32.11
CA PRO A 329 11.92 23.18 32.45
C PRO A 329 13.16 22.38 32.80
#